data_9ac496f99d8d809b683465f896a30211
#
_entry.id   9ac496f99d8d809b683465f896a30211
#
_cell.length_a   1.000
_cell.length_b   1.000
_cell.length_c   1.000
_cell.angle_alpha   90.00
_cell.angle_beta   90.00
_cell.angle_gamma   90.00
#
_symmetry.space_group_name_H-M   'P 1'
#
loop_
_entity.id
_entity.type
_entity.pdbx_description
1 polymer ?
#
loop_
_entity_poly.entity_id
_entity_poly.type
_entity_poly.pdbx_seq_one_letter_code
_entity_poly.pdbx_strand_id
1 'polypeptide(L)'
;MSDSKKAEDFTLRKILAPDVFRLTSIIGKIGVKQAFGALDPETVSAVFDYAEPTMMRDGKPVPLPPSRWTAAQRKADQAHDKATLDFLLGAADTVLIHLGDAMDDIIALLADSYGTDVETMSTLDADVFVELIMRYIQRDAFLDFFKAALRRLGAFRPQS
;
A
#
# COMPACT_ATOMS: atom_id res chain seq x y z
N MET A 1 19.56 26.36 -17.70
CA MET A 1 18.86 25.06 -17.94
C MET A 1 18.79 24.34 -16.60
N SER A 2 17.62 24.23 -16.06
CA SER A 2 17.40 23.43 -14.87
C SER A 2 17.46 21.98 -15.29
N ASP A 3 18.51 21.23 -14.87
CA ASP A 3 18.53 19.78 -15.03
C ASP A 3 17.37 19.22 -14.19
N SER A 4 16.28 18.89 -14.85
CA SER A 4 15.14 18.23 -14.24
C SER A 4 15.61 16.90 -13.66
N LYS A 5 15.61 16.77 -12.33
CA LYS A 5 15.95 15.51 -11.67
C LYS A 5 14.97 14.42 -12.09
N LYS A 6 15.51 13.30 -12.48
CA LYS A 6 14.71 12.11 -12.84
C LYS A 6 14.55 11.18 -11.63
N ALA A 7 13.53 10.36 -11.64
CA ALA A 7 13.31 9.38 -10.57
C ALA A 7 14.53 8.45 -10.34
N GLU A 8 15.29 8.17 -11.40
CA GLU A 8 16.51 7.36 -11.36
C GLU A 8 17.64 7.97 -10.53
N ASP A 9 17.63 9.29 -10.34
CA ASP A 9 18.65 10.02 -9.56
C ASP A 9 18.45 9.85 -8.04
N PHE A 10 17.35 9.23 -7.63
CA PHE A 10 17.00 9.05 -6.23
C PHE A 10 17.13 7.58 -5.81
N THR A 11 17.81 7.36 -4.69
CA THR A 11 17.98 6.03 -4.09
C THR A 11 17.17 5.92 -2.82
N LEU A 12 16.30 4.92 -2.75
CA LEU A 12 15.42 4.68 -1.61
C LEU A 12 16.15 3.90 -0.53
N ARG A 13 16.27 4.49 0.68
CA ARG A 13 16.77 3.77 1.86
C ARG A 13 15.70 2.86 2.46
N LYS A 14 16.11 1.95 3.32
CA LYS A 14 15.17 1.11 4.08
C LYS A 14 14.33 1.95 5.07
N ILE A 15 13.18 1.42 5.43
CA ILE A 15 12.29 2.02 6.43
C ILE A 15 12.97 1.95 7.80
N LEU A 16 13.04 3.10 8.48
CA LEU A 16 13.58 3.23 9.82
C LEU A 16 12.45 3.43 10.84
N ALA A 17 12.77 3.24 12.12
CA ALA A 17 11.78 3.43 13.18
C ALA A 17 11.06 4.79 13.18
N PRO A 18 11.74 5.93 12.94
CA PRO A 18 11.04 7.23 12.83
C PRO A 18 10.03 7.28 11.70
N ASP A 19 10.25 6.55 10.60
CA ASP A 19 9.34 6.52 9.46
C ASP A 19 8.00 5.88 9.83
N VAL A 20 8.02 4.92 10.76
CA VAL A 20 6.81 4.25 11.27
C VAL A 20 5.86 5.27 11.89
N PHE A 21 6.38 6.22 12.68
CA PHE A 21 5.57 7.27 13.30
C PHE A 21 5.03 8.24 12.26
N ARG A 22 5.85 8.63 11.28
CA ARG A 22 5.43 9.49 10.17
C ARG A 22 4.35 8.82 9.32
N LEU A 23 4.53 7.54 8.97
CA LEU A 23 3.53 6.77 8.23
C LEU A 23 2.22 6.65 9.00
N THR A 24 2.29 6.41 10.31
CA THR A 24 1.09 6.35 11.16
C THR A 24 0.35 7.70 11.18
N SER A 25 1.07 8.81 11.25
CA SER A 25 0.50 10.15 11.18
C SER A 25 -0.16 10.42 9.82
N ILE A 26 0.52 10.08 8.74
CA ILE A 26 0.00 10.22 7.36
C ILE A 26 -1.27 9.39 7.17
N ILE A 27 -1.26 8.13 7.59
CA ILE A 27 -2.42 7.23 7.53
C ILE A 27 -3.60 7.81 8.32
N GLY A 28 -3.33 8.38 9.50
CA GLY A 28 -4.35 9.04 10.31
C GLY A 28 -4.95 10.27 9.62
N LYS A 29 -4.12 11.12 9.02
CA LYS A 29 -4.55 12.32 8.31
C LYS A 29 -5.32 12.01 7.03
N ILE A 30 -4.94 10.98 6.31
CA ILE A 30 -5.63 10.53 5.09
C ILE A 30 -7.02 9.93 5.42
N GLY A 31 -7.28 9.58 6.68
CA GLY A 31 -8.56 9.00 7.06
C GLY A 31 -8.76 7.56 6.59
N VAL A 32 -7.67 6.81 6.49
CA VAL A 32 -7.69 5.41 6.03
C VAL A 32 -8.67 4.57 6.85
N LYS A 33 -8.76 4.82 8.16
CA LYS A 33 -9.72 4.12 9.03
C LYS A 33 -11.17 4.34 8.59
N GLN A 34 -11.51 5.57 8.20
CA GLN A 34 -12.85 5.91 7.70
C GLN A 34 -13.11 5.26 6.34
N ALA A 35 -12.11 5.25 5.46
CA ALA A 35 -12.21 4.58 4.17
C ALA A 35 -12.44 3.07 4.33
N PHE A 36 -11.69 2.43 5.24
CA PHE A 36 -11.85 1.01 5.53
C PHE A 36 -13.18 0.71 6.23
N GLY A 37 -13.65 1.61 7.11
CA GLY A 37 -14.93 1.47 7.77
C GLY A 37 -16.13 1.59 6.83
N ALA A 38 -15.95 2.21 5.66
CA ALA A 38 -16.96 2.29 4.62
C ALA A 38 -17.01 1.05 3.72
N LEU A 39 -15.97 0.18 3.77
CA LEU A 39 -15.94 -1.07 3.04
C LEU A 39 -16.71 -2.16 3.83
N ASP A 40 -17.43 -3.00 3.11
CA ASP A 40 -18.08 -4.15 3.74
C ASP A 40 -17.03 -5.19 4.20
N PRO A 41 -17.31 -5.93 5.30
CA PRO A 41 -16.37 -6.90 5.84
C PRO A 41 -16.00 -8.02 4.86
N GLU A 42 -16.89 -8.36 3.95
CA GLU A 42 -16.67 -9.39 2.94
C GLU A 42 -15.60 -8.94 1.92
N THR A 43 -15.67 -7.69 1.47
CA THR A 43 -14.64 -7.09 0.59
C THR A 43 -13.28 -7.06 1.28
N VAL A 44 -13.24 -6.62 2.54
CA VAL A 44 -12.00 -6.58 3.33
C VAL A 44 -11.41 -7.99 3.46
N SER A 45 -12.21 -8.97 3.81
CA SER A 45 -11.78 -10.37 3.93
C SER A 45 -11.27 -10.92 2.59
N ALA A 46 -11.95 -10.63 1.49
CA ALA A 46 -11.55 -11.07 0.16
C ALA A 46 -10.17 -10.52 -0.26
N VAL A 47 -9.83 -9.31 0.17
CA VAL A 47 -8.52 -8.69 -0.14
C VAL A 47 -7.40 -9.25 0.75
N PHE A 48 -7.63 -9.32 2.06
CA PHE A 48 -6.55 -9.53 3.04
C PHE A 48 -6.45 -10.96 3.56
N ASP A 49 -7.54 -11.73 3.52
CA ASP A 49 -7.57 -13.11 3.97
C ASP A 49 -7.44 -14.11 2.82
N TYR A 50 -7.35 -13.63 1.59
CA TYR A 50 -7.16 -14.50 0.44
C TYR A 50 -5.80 -15.20 0.52
N ALA A 51 -5.84 -16.52 0.35
CA ALA A 51 -4.65 -17.35 0.21
C ALA A 51 -4.66 -18.01 -1.17
N GLU A 52 -3.60 -17.79 -1.94
CA GLU A 52 -3.42 -18.48 -3.22
C GLU A 52 -3.36 -20.00 -2.99
N PRO A 53 -4.08 -20.80 -3.80
CA PRO A 53 -4.01 -22.26 -3.68
C PRO A 53 -2.58 -22.77 -3.83
N THR A 54 -2.15 -23.63 -2.91
CA THR A 54 -0.82 -24.23 -2.89
C THR A 54 -0.89 -25.75 -2.93
N MET A 55 0.20 -26.36 -3.37
CA MET A 55 0.43 -27.81 -3.27
C MET A 55 1.76 -28.05 -2.58
N MET A 56 1.92 -29.21 -1.98
CA MET A 56 3.19 -29.63 -1.38
C MET A 56 4.07 -30.25 -2.45
N ARG A 57 5.30 -29.74 -2.55
CA ARG A 57 6.35 -30.31 -3.40
C ARG A 57 7.64 -30.35 -2.61
N ASP A 58 8.22 -31.53 -2.46
CA ASP A 58 9.44 -31.75 -1.69
C ASP A 58 9.39 -31.19 -0.26
N GLY A 59 8.21 -31.34 0.39
CA GLY A 59 7.98 -30.85 1.76
C GLY A 59 7.78 -29.33 1.88
N LYS A 60 7.68 -28.61 0.76
CA LYS A 60 7.47 -27.14 0.74
C LYS A 60 6.18 -26.79 0.01
N PRO A 61 5.43 -25.78 0.51
CA PRO A 61 4.29 -25.26 -0.23
C PRO A 61 4.75 -24.49 -1.47
N VAL A 62 4.17 -24.84 -2.63
CA VAL A 62 4.40 -24.14 -3.90
C VAL A 62 3.05 -23.77 -4.51
N PRO A 63 2.96 -22.70 -5.32
CA PRO A 63 1.71 -22.32 -5.95
C PRO A 63 1.13 -23.46 -6.79
N LEU A 64 -0.17 -23.72 -6.63
CA LEU A 64 -0.89 -24.66 -7.46
C LEU A 64 -1.15 -24.01 -8.83
N PRO A 65 -0.80 -24.66 -9.96
CA PRO A 65 -1.09 -24.12 -11.28
C PRO A 65 -2.58 -23.83 -11.46
N PRO A 66 -2.98 -22.69 -12.05
CA PRO A 66 -4.40 -22.34 -12.23
C PRO A 66 -5.22 -23.40 -12.97
N SER A 67 -4.59 -24.17 -13.86
CA SER A 67 -5.22 -25.29 -14.59
C SER A 67 -5.71 -26.41 -13.66
N ARG A 68 -5.17 -26.49 -12.45
CA ARG A 68 -5.53 -27.50 -11.43
C ARG A 68 -6.47 -26.98 -10.35
N TRP A 69 -6.86 -25.71 -10.43
CA TRP A 69 -7.77 -25.13 -9.45
C TRP A 69 -9.18 -25.70 -9.59
N THR A 70 -9.85 -25.87 -8.47
CA THR A 70 -11.27 -26.17 -8.41
C THR A 70 -12.10 -24.97 -8.86
N ALA A 71 -13.37 -25.18 -9.19
CA ALA A 71 -14.30 -24.08 -9.52
C ALA A 71 -14.42 -23.09 -8.34
N ALA A 72 -14.44 -23.57 -7.09
CA ALA A 72 -14.48 -22.74 -5.90
C ALA A 72 -13.21 -21.89 -5.76
N GLN A 73 -12.04 -22.45 -6.04
CA GLN A 73 -10.76 -21.72 -5.99
C GLN A 73 -10.69 -20.61 -7.06
N ARG A 74 -11.15 -20.90 -8.28
CA ARG A 74 -11.22 -19.88 -9.35
C ARG A 74 -12.18 -18.75 -9.01
N LYS A 75 -13.32 -19.07 -8.40
CA LYS A 75 -14.30 -18.08 -7.96
C LYS A 75 -13.73 -17.20 -6.85
N ALA A 76 -13.00 -17.78 -5.89
CA ALA A 76 -12.34 -17.04 -4.83
C ALA A 76 -11.26 -16.10 -5.37
N ASP A 77 -10.49 -16.53 -6.36
CA ASP A 77 -9.47 -15.70 -7.03
C ASP A 77 -10.10 -14.52 -7.76
N GLN A 78 -11.17 -14.73 -8.51
CA GLN A 78 -11.91 -13.66 -9.18
C GLN A 78 -12.52 -12.67 -8.18
N ALA A 79 -13.05 -13.16 -7.06
CA ALA A 79 -13.57 -12.32 -6.00
C ALA A 79 -12.46 -11.48 -5.34
N HIS A 80 -11.27 -12.06 -5.16
CA HIS A 80 -10.10 -11.35 -4.66
C HIS A 80 -9.66 -10.24 -5.60
N ASP A 81 -9.56 -10.50 -6.91
CA ASP A 81 -9.18 -9.50 -7.91
C ASP A 81 -10.16 -8.34 -7.95
N LYS A 82 -11.45 -8.63 -7.95
CA LYS A 82 -12.50 -7.61 -7.92
C LYS A 82 -12.45 -6.78 -6.63
N ALA A 83 -12.35 -7.44 -5.47
CA ALA A 83 -12.28 -6.79 -4.18
C ALA A 83 -11.02 -5.91 -4.06
N THR A 84 -9.90 -6.37 -4.59
CA THR A 84 -8.64 -5.60 -4.63
C THR A 84 -8.80 -4.35 -5.47
N LEU A 85 -9.42 -4.44 -6.64
CA LEU A 85 -9.69 -3.28 -7.49
C LEU A 85 -10.62 -2.28 -6.79
N ASP A 86 -11.73 -2.74 -6.22
CA ASP A 86 -12.68 -1.90 -5.49
C ASP A 86 -12.01 -1.22 -4.29
N PHE A 87 -11.17 -1.95 -3.57
CA PHE A 87 -10.37 -1.43 -2.48
C PHE A 87 -9.40 -0.32 -2.93
N LEU A 88 -8.65 -0.55 -4.01
CA LEU A 88 -7.69 0.42 -4.53
C LEU A 88 -8.40 1.70 -5.01
N LEU A 89 -9.54 1.57 -5.67
CA LEU A 89 -10.33 2.72 -6.13
C LEU A 89 -10.88 3.53 -4.95
N GLY A 90 -11.41 2.86 -3.93
CA GLY A 90 -11.89 3.51 -2.70
C GLY A 90 -10.78 4.17 -1.90
N ALA A 91 -9.63 3.53 -1.82
CA ALA A 91 -8.45 4.08 -1.16
C ALA A 91 -7.91 5.30 -1.92
N ALA A 92 -7.84 5.23 -3.25
CA ALA A 92 -7.41 6.35 -4.08
C ALA A 92 -8.32 7.57 -3.90
N ASP A 93 -9.62 7.37 -3.88
CA ASP A 93 -10.61 8.45 -3.66
C ASP A 93 -10.40 9.12 -2.30
N THR A 94 -10.24 8.34 -1.25
CA THR A 94 -9.98 8.85 0.10
C THR A 94 -8.66 9.60 0.18
N VAL A 95 -7.60 9.05 -0.42
CA VAL A 95 -6.28 9.70 -0.46
C VAL A 95 -6.36 11.04 -1.18
N LEU A 96 -7.05 11.10 -2.32
CA LEU A 96 -7.19 12.34 -3.09
C LEU A 96 -7.95 13.42 -2.31
N ILE A 97 -9.01 13.06 -1.57
CA ILE A 97 -9.78 14.00 -0.76
C ILE A 97 -8.94 14.59 0.38
N HIS A 98 -8.10 13.77 1.02
CA HIS A 98 -7.32 14.15 2.19
C HIS A 98 -5.84 14.41 1.91
N LEU A 99 -5.44 14.33 0.65
CA LEU A 99 -4.02 14.49 0.26
C LEU A 99 -3.45 15.83 0.71
N GLY A 100 -4.25 16.88 0.64
CA GLY A 100 -3.83 18.21 1.06
C GLY A 100 -3.41 18.28 2.53
N ASP A 101 -4.11 17.57 3.40
CA ASP A 101 -3.85 17.54 4.85
C ASP A 101 -2.56 16.80 5.22
N ALA A 102 -2.16 15.85 4.38
CA ALA A 102 -0.99 15.01 4.62
C ALA A 102 0.21 15.37 3.72
N MET A 103 0.06 16.32 2.81
CA MET A 103 1.07 16.61 1.78
C MET A 103 2.44 16.94 2.37
N ASP A 104 2.50 17.80 3.38
CA ASP A 104 3.77 18.19 4.00
C ASP A 104 4.46 17.01 4.67
N ASP A 105 3.71 16.13 5.31
CA ASP A 105 4.25 14.92 5.94
C ASP A 105 4.75 13.92 4.91
N ILE A 106 4.04 13.79 3.79
CA ILE A 106 4.44 12.92 2.67
C ILE A 106 5.74 13.42 2.06
N ILE A 107 5.82 14.72 1.77
CA ILE A 107 7.04 15.33 1.22
C ILE A 107 8.23 15.14 2.17
N ALA A 108 8.04 15.39 3.46
CA ALA A 108 9.09 15.21 4.47
C ALA A 108 9.55 13.76 4.57
N LEU A 109 8.62 12.80 4.55
CA LEU A 109 8.92 11.37 4.56
C LEU A 109 9.71 10.94 3.33
N LEU A 110 9.27 11.37 2.15
CA LEU A 110 9.96 11.03 0.89
C LEU A 110 11.34 11.67 0.80
N ALA A 111 11.46 12.95 1.17
CA ALA A 111 12.74 13.64 1.18
C ALA A 111 13.77 12.89 2.05
N ASP A 112 13.39 12.52 3.25
CA ASP A 112 14.23 11.78 4.19
C ASP A 112 14.55 10.37 3.67
N SER A 113 13.56 9.69 3.11
CA SER A 113 13.70 8.32 2.58
C SER A 113 14.59 8.23 1.34
N TYR A 114 14.62 9.27 0.54
CA TYR A 114 15.46 9.37 -0.66
C TYR A 114 16.75 10.17 -0.45
N GLY A 115 17.04 10.56 0.78
CA GLY A 115 18.28 11.27 1.11
C GLY A 115 18.40 12.66 0.47
N THR A 116 17.30 13.37 0.30
CA THR A 116 17.23 14.71 -0.25
C THR A 116 16.53 15.68 0.73
N ASP A 117 16.52 16.97 0.41
CA ASP A 117 15.82 17.96 1.22
C ASP A 117 14.37 18.17 0.77
N VAL A 118 13.58 18.77 1.65
CA VAL A 118 12.15 19.03 1.42
C VAL A 118 11.93 19.97 0.23
N GLU A 119 12.80 20.98 0.06
CA GLU A 119 12.71 21.93 -1.04
C GLU A 119 12.87 21.22 -2.39
N THR A 120 13.90 20.39 -2.51
CA THR A 120 14.13 19.57 -3.71
C THR A 120 12.92 18.66 -4.00
N MET A 121 12.41 17.97 -2.97
CA MET A 121 11.28 17.06 -3.12
C MET A 121 10.00 17.79 -3.55
N SER A 122 9.75 18.99 -3.00
CA SER A 122 8.55 19.77 -3.30
C SER A 122 8.57 20.46 -4.67
N THR A 123 9.74 20.55 -5.29
CA THR A 123 9.92 21.20 -6.61
C THR A 123 10.09 20.20 -7.77
N LEU A 124 9.93 18.90 -7.50
CA LEU A 124 9.99 17.88 -8.53
C LEU A 124 8.81 18.00 -9.51
N ASP A 125 9.06 17.58 -10.75
CA ASP A 125 7.99 17.41 -11.72
C ASP A 125 6.98 16.36 -11.20
N ALA A 126 5.70 16.57 -11.49
CA ALA A 126 4.62 15.75 -10.92
C ALA A 126 4.76 14.26 -11.24
N ASP A 127 5.20 13.93 -12.45
CA ASP A 127 5.42 12.55 -12.87
C ASP A 127 6.56 11.88 -12.10
N VAL A 128 7.65 12.61 -11.86
CA VAL A 128 8.77 12.14 -11.03
C VAL A 128 8.32 11.92 -9.58
N PHE A 129 7.59 12.88 -9.03
CA PHE A 129 7.07 12.77 -7.65
C PHE A 129 6.15 11.56 -7.48
N VAL A 130 5.22 11.36 -8.41
CA VAL A 130 4.32 10.19 -8.40
C VAL A 130 5.11 8.89 -8.50
N GLU A 131 6.13 8.82 -9.36
CA GLU A 131 6.97 7.63 -9.48
C GLU A 131 7.70 7.32 -8.17
N LEU A 132 8.21 8.33 -7.46
CA LEU A 132 8.86 8.15 -6.17
C LEU A 132 7.88 7.63 -5.10
N ILE A 133 6.64 8.13 -5.08
CA ILE A 133 5.57 7.60 -4.22
C ILE A 133 5.32 6.13 -4.53
N MET A 134 5.17 5.79 -5.81
CA MET A 134 4.90 4.42 -6.23
C MET A 134 6.02 3.46 -5.84
N ARG A 135 7.27 3.85 -6.01
CA ARG A 135 8.43 3.06 -5.56
C ARG A 135 8.42 2.85 -4.05
N TYR A 136 8.02 3.87 -3.30
CA TYR A 136 7.91 3.76 -1.84
C TYR A 136 6.84 2.75 -1.41
N ILE A 137 5.67 2.82 -2.03
CA ILE A 137 4.51 1.98 -1.70
C ILE A 137 4.71 0.52 -2.12
N GLN A 138 5.38 0.29 -3.24
CA GLN A 138 5.59 -1.05 -3.80
C GLN A 138 6.59 -1.91 -3.03
N ARG A 139 7.23 -1.38 -2.00
CA ARG A 139 8.14 -2.17 -1.15
C ARG A 139 7.38 -3.15 -0.29
N ASP A 140 7.88 -4.38 -0.19
CA ASP A 140 7.31 -5.41 0.68
C ASP A 140 7.25 -4.95 2.14
N ALA A 141 8.29 -4.28 2.62
CA ALA A 141 8.33 -3.73 3.98
C ALA A 141 7.21 -2.72 4.26
N PHE A 142 6.83 -1.89 3.26
CA PHE A 142 5.72 -0.97 3.38
C PHE A 142 4.37 -1.70 3.46
N LEU A 143 4.16 -2.67 2.59
CA LEU A 143 2.93 -3.47 2.58
C LEU A 143 2.76 -4.25 3.89
N ASP A 144 3.82 -4.84 4.41
CA ASP A 144 3.80 -5.56 5.68
C ASP A 144 3.49 -4.62 6.85
N PHE A 145 4.13 -3.45 6.88
CA PHE A 145 3.83 -2.41 7.87
C PHE A 145 2.37 -1.96 7.79
N PHE A 146 1.88 -1.70 6.58
CA PHE A 146 0.52 -1.23 6.36
C PHE A 146 -0.52 -2.24 6.84
N LYS A 147 -0.34 -3.52 6.50
CA LYS A 147 -1.20 -4.60 7.00
C LYS A 147 -1.19 -4.68 8.52
N ALA A 148 -0.01 -4.60 9.15
CA ALA A 148 0.11 -4.64 10.61
C ALA A 148 -0.57 -3.42 11.26
N ALA A 149 -0.40 -2.23 10.70
CA ALA A 149 -1.04 -1.01 11.19
C ALA A 149 -2.57 -1.10 11.12
N LEU A 150 -3.11 -1.61 10.01
CA LEU A 150 -4.55 -1.78 9.85
C LEU A 150 -5.14 -2.79 10.85
N ARG A 151 -4.43 -3.89 11.11
CA ARG A 151 -4.84 -4.88 12.13
C ARG A 151 -4.92 -4.24 13.52
N ARG A 152 -3.94 -3.42 13.88
CA ARG A 152 -3.90 -2.72 15.18
C ARG A 152 -5.00 -1.68 15.33
N LEU A 153 -5.39 -1.03 14.23
CA LEU A 153 -6.50 -0.06 14.23
C LEU A 153 -7.88 -0.73 14.36
N GLY A 154 -7.92 -2.08 14.39
CA GLY A 154 -9.16 -2.83 14.54
C GLY A 154 -10.04 -2.83 13.30
N ALA A 155 -9.50 -2.38 12.14
CA ALA A 155 -10.21 -2.39 10.87
C ALA A 155 -10.55 -3.83 10.40
N PHE A 156 -9.82 -4.81 10.91
CA PHE A 156 -9.91 -6.23 10.54
C PHE A 156 -10.20 -7.13 11.74
N ARG A 157 -11.02 -6.69 12.69
CA ARG A 157 -11.46 -7.60 13.74
C ARG A 157 -12.39 -8.64 13.11
N PRO A 158 -12.03 -9.94 13.15
CA PRO A 158 -13.00 -10.95 12.83
C PRO A 158 -14.15 -10.79 13.83
N GLN A 159 -15.35 -10.64 13.32
CA GLN A 159 -16.53 -10.68 14.17
C GLN A 159 -16.65 -12.10 14.73
N SER A 160 -16.36 -12.20 16.00
CA SER A 160 -16.68 -13.42 16.75
C SER A 160 -18.18 -13.56 16.94
#